data_a74033e78780b069cf15628fb6cebde1
#
_entry.id   a74033e78780b069cf15628fb6cebde1
#
_cell.length_a   1.000
_cell.length_b   1.000
_cell.length_c   1.000
_cell.angle_alpha   90.00
_cell.angle_beta   90.00
_cell.angle_gamma   90.00
#
_symmetry.space_group_name_H-M   'P 1'
#
loop_
_entity.id
_entity.type
_entity.pdbx_description
1 polymer ?
#
loop_
_entity_poly.entity_id
_entity_poly.type
_entity_poly.pdbx_seq_one_letter_code
_entity_poly.pdbx_strand_id
1 'polypeptide(L)'
;MTAQLLHLGDLHFGGVADVRQIEALEKMLPDLRPDAIILGGDLSQRARHGEFQRARAFANLAIQTAPVLVIPGNHDVQWWWRPFLPFSKDALYRKYRRYFGHDLTPTLQVPGGAVIASALTAHGVAWGSLTTRVRDIAVKGHLSKREMQRVQRIFAEADARLARVLVVHHNVLRGDISQRMGLARWRRAQRRIIDSGADVVLCAHDHQEGADVLGGKVVVSTAGTLSTRSRGGRPSAFNFVTIDPTAVHVTFFRWEAERGRFRASDTLAFARGRETGQRPAAAAVPVAQAQG
;
A
#
# COMPACT_ATOMS: atom_id res chain seq x y z
N MET A 1 9.28 0.16 21.24
CA MET A 1 8.36 1.23 20.80
C MET A 1 7.54 0.66 19.68
N THR A 2 6.28 1.12 19.56
CA THR A 2 5.28 0.58 18.62
C THR A 2 5.00 1.62 17.56
N ALA A 3 4.72 1.21 16.32
CA ALA A 3 4.22 2.07 15.26
C ALA A 3 2.84 1.57 14.81
N GLN A 4 1.89 2.49 14.67
CA GLN A 4 0.53 2.24 14.22
C GLN A 4 0.30 2.91 12.87
N LEU A 5 0.08 2.13 11.82
CA LEU A 5 -0.02 2.62 10.45
C LEU A 5 -1.41 2.32 9.88
N LEU A 6 -2.12 3.36 9.45
CA LEU A 6 -3.32 3.19 8.64
C LEU A 6 -2.90 2.98 7.19
N HIS A 7 -3.21 1.82 6.64
CA HIS A 7 -2.80 1.41 5.30
C HIS A 7 -3.98 1.36 4.35
N LEU A 8 -4.04 2.33 3.44
CA LEU A 8 -5.07 2.52 2.42
C LEU A 8 -4.45 2.34 1.03
N GLY A 9 -5.22 1.78 0.11
CA GLY A 9 -4.86 1.68 -1.31
C GLY A 9 -6.09 1.70 -2.19
N ASP A 10 -5.91 1.87 -3.49
CA ASP A 10 -6.95 1.68 -4.50
C ASP A 10 -8.24 2.48 -4.20
N LEU A 11 -8.08 3.77 -3.86
CA LEU A 11 -9.21 4.67 -3.57
C LEU A 11 -10.02 5.00 -4.84
N HIS A 12 -9.35 5.03 -6.00
CA HIS A 12 -9.93 5.21 -7.32
C HIS A 12 -10.94 6.35 -7.41
N PHE A 13 -10.61 7.52 -6.85
CA PHE A 13 -11.46 8.70 -7.00
C PHE A 13 -11.86 8.90 -8.47
N GLY A 14 -13.17 8.95 -8.71
CA GLY A 14 -13.77 8.93 -10.04
C GLY A 14 -15.10 8.19 -10.04
N GLY A 15 -15.48 7.62 -11.18
CA GLY A 15 -16.78 6.95 -11.32
C GLY A 15 -16.95 5.62 -10.57
N VAL A 16 -15.88 5.10 -9.97
CA VAL A 16 -15.90 3.81 -9.24
C VAL A 16 -15.64 3.96 -7.74
N ALA A 17 -15.29 5.14 -7.25
CA ALA A 17 -15.17 5.40 -5.82
C ALA A 17 -16.55 5.29 -5.15
N ASP A 18 -16.62 4.63 -4.02
CA ASP A 18 -17.82 4.64 -3.19
C ASP A 18 -17.72 5.79 -2.18
N VAL A 19 -18.48 6.86 -2.43
CA VAL A 19 -18.46 8.09 -1.63
C VAL A 19 -18.85 7.79 -0.17
N ARG A 20 -19.80 6.88 0.06
CA ARG A 20 -20.24 6.50 1.42
C ARG A 20 -19.11 5.88 2.22
N GLN A 21 -18.28 5.06 1.57
CA GLN A 21 -17.12 4.44 2.22
C GLN A 21 -16.04 5.48 2.53
N ILE A 22 -15.79 6.43 1.62
CA ILE A 22 -14.84 7.51 1.86
C ILE A 22 -15.30 8.38 3.05
N GLU A 23 -16.56 8.82 3.06
CA GLU A 23 -17.13 9.62 4.15
C GLU A 23 -17.14 8.88 5.50
N ALA A 24 -17.42 7.57 5.49
CA ALA A 24 -17.37 6.76 6.69
C ALA A 24 -15.93 6.65 7.24
N LEU A 25 -14.94 6.49 6.36
CA LEU A 25 -13.53 6.49 6.76
C LEU A 25 -13.11 7.86 7.29
N GLU A 26 -13.48 8.96 6.61
CA GLU A 26 -13.17 10.34 7.04
C GLU A 26 -13.66 10.61 8.48
N LYS A 27 -14.87 10.16 8.79
CA LYS A 27 -15.44 10.27 10.15
C LYS A 27 -14.71 9.41 11.18
N MET A 28 -14.13 8.30 10.75
CA MET A 28 -13.46 7.34 11.61
C MET A 28 -11.99 7.70 11.89
N LEU A 29 -11.34 8.47 11.00
CA LEU A 29 -9.92 8.80 11.09
C LEU A 29 -9.48 9.30 12.49
N PRO A 30 -10.18 10.24 13.15
CA PRO A 30 -9.77 10.75 14.46
C PRO A 30 -9.74 9.67 15.54
N ASP A 31 -10.63 8.67 15.46
CA ASP A 31 -10.75 7.61 16.46
C ASP A 31 -9.70 6.51 16.27
N LEU A 32 -9.22 6.30 15.03
CA LEU A 32 -8.17 5.31 14.71
C LEU A 32 -6.81 5.69 15.30
N ARG A 33 -6.51 6.97 15.45
CA ARG A 33 -5.26 7.52 16.01
C ARG A 33 -3.99 6.85 15.47
N PRO A 34 -3.79 6.73 14.17
CA PRO A 34 -2.56 6.17 13.63
C PRO A 34 -1.38 7.12 13.84
N ASP A 35 -0.17 6.58 13.94
CA ASP A 35 1.08 7.36 13.94
C ASP A 35 1.42 7.87 12.53
N ALA A 36 0.95 7.18 11.49
CA ALA A 36 1.06 7.60 10.10
C ALA A 36 -0.04 6.97 9.24
N ILE A 37 -0.39 7.66 8.15
CA ILE A 37 -1.37 7.20 7.15
C ILE A 37 -0.63 6.98 5.83
N ILE A 38 -0.80 5.79 5.24
CA ILE A 38 -0.17 5.38 4.00
C ILE A 38 -1.22 5.29 2.90
N LEU A 39 -1.09 6.13 1.88
CA LEU A 39 -1.89 6.07 0.66
C LEU A 39 -1.08 5.33 -0.42
N GLY A 40 -1.34 4.05 -0.55
CA GLY A 40 -0.56 3.06 -1.32
C GLY A 40 -0.76 3.11 -2.84
N GLY A 41 -1.26 4.23 -3.39
CA GLY A 41 -1.44 4.43 -4.83
C GLY A 41 -2.84 4.10 -5.34
N ASP A 42 -3.03 4.29 -6.65
CA ASP A 42 -4.32 4.25 -7.33
C ASP A 42 -5.36 5.16 -6.67
N LEU A 43 -4.90 6.41 -6.43
CA LEU A 43 -5.72 7.47 -5.86
C LEU A 43 -6.81 7.89 -6.84
N SER A 44 -6.47 8.00 -8.13
CA SER A 44 -7.37 8.34 -9.21
C SER A 44 -7.75 7.13 -10.06
N GLN A 45 -8.89 7.20 -10.74
CA GLN A 45 -9.31 6.15 -11.68
C GLN A 45 -8.62 6.27 -13.04
N ARG A 46 -8.39 7.48 -13.53
CA ARG A 46 -7.88 7.76 -14.89
C ARG A 46 -6.94 8.97 -14.96
N ALA A 47 -6.28 9.32 -13.89
CA ALA A 47 -5.41 10.49 -13.81
C ALA A 47 -6.07 11.79 -14.30
N ARG A 48 -7.35 12.02 -13.98
CA ARG A 48 -8.07 13.25 -14.31
C ARG A 48 -7.90 14.30 -13.22
N HIS A 49 -7.96 15.57 -13.58
CA HIS A 49 -7.81 16.67 -12.62
C HIS A 49 -8.83 16.60 -11.47
N GLY A 50 -10.11 16.41 -11.78
CA GLY A 50 -11.15 16.32 -10.75
C GLY A 50 -10.99 15.11 -9.81
N GLU A 51 -10.43 13.99 -10.31
CA GLU A 51 -10.11 12.82 -9.50
C GLU A 51 -8.98 13.15 -8.51
N PHE A 52 -7.91 13.77 -9.00
CA PHE A 52 -6.80 14.20 -8.15
C PHE A 52 -7.18 15.32 -7.15
N GLN A 53 -8.09 16.22 -7.53
CA GLN A 53 -8.62 17.22 -6.59
C GLN A 53 -9.30 16.57 -5.40
N ARG A 54 -10.16 15.56 -5.63
CA ARG A 54 -10.81 14.79 -4.56
C ARG A 54 -9.81 14.01 -3.72
N ALA A 55 -8.86 13.33 -4.36
CA ALA A 55 -7.80 12.61 -3.67
C ALA A 55 -6.94 13.53 -2.80
N ARG A 56 -6.64 14.76 -3.29
CA ARG A 56 -5.92 15.76 -2.51
C ARG A 56 -6.74 16.29 -1.34
N ALA A 57 -8.04 16.51 -1.54
CA ALA A 57 -8.94 16.92 -0.44
C ALA A 57 -8.97 15.88 0.68
N PHE A 58 -9.10 14.60 0.33
CA PHE A 58 -8.99 13.49 1.29
C PHE A 58 -7.64 13.47 2.01
N ALA A 59 -6.52 13.59 1.27
CA ALA A 59 -5.19 13.63 1.87
C ALA A 59 -5.00 14.83 2.81
N ASN A 60 -5.56 16.00 2.48
CA ASN A 60 -5.53 17.19 3.34
C ASN A 60 -6.35 17.01 4.63
N LEU A 61 -7.44 16.26 4.57
CA LEU A 61 -8.20 15.89 5.76
C LEU A 61 -7.42 14.87 6.60
N ALA A 62 -6.87 13.85 5.98
CA ALA A 62 -6.11 12.79 6.65
C ALA A 62 -4.88 13.35 7.40
N ILE A 63 -4.18 14.35 6.84
CA ILE A 63 -2.99 14.96 7.46
C ILE A 63 -3.30 15.71 8.76
N GLN A 64 -4.57 16.04 9.00
CA GLN A 64 -5.00 16.64 10.28
C GLN A 64 -5.03 15.60 11.41
N THR A 65 -5.10 14.31 11.05
CA THR A 65 -5.07 13.20 12.02
C THR A 65 -3.65 12.71 12.26
N ALA A 66 -2.87 12.49 11.21
CA ALA A 66 -1.49 11.99 11.28
C ALA A 66 -0.69 12.35 10.02
N PRO A 67 0.66 12.29 10.05
CA PRO A 67 1.49 12.41 8.86
C PRO A 67 1.07 11.44 7.76
N VAL A 68 0.99 11.91 6.51
CA VAL A 68 0.53 11.13 5.36
C VAL A 68 1.69 10.88 4.38
N LEU A 69 1.93 9.62 4.06
CA LEU A 69 2.81 9.23 2.96
C LEU A 69 1.98 8.80 1.77
N VAL A 70 2.22 9.42 0.61
CA VAL A 70 1.44 9.17 -0.62
C VAL A 70 2.37 8.72 -1.73
N ILE A 71 2.03 7.61 -2.40
CA ILE A 71 2.74 7.14 -3.59
C ILE A 71 1.77 7.02 -4.78
N PRO A 72 2.26 7.12 -6.05
CA PRO A 72 1.42 6.88 -7.20
C PRO A 72 1.22 5.38 -7.47
N GLY A 73 0.01 5.01 -7.88
CA GLY A 73 -0.31 3.73 -8.48
C GLY A 73 -0.30 3.78 -10.02
N ASN A 74 -0.66 2.68 -10.67
CA ASN A 74 -0.65 2.62 -12.14
C ASN A 74 -1.80 3.44 -12.78
N HIS A 75 -2.92 3.64 -12.08
CA HIS A 75 -4.01 4.51 -12.52
C HIS A 75 -3.69 5.99 -12.38
N ASP A 76 -2.72 6.38 -11.56
CA ASP A 76 -2.27 7.75 -11.36
C ASP A 76 -1.29 8.23 -12.43
N VAL A 77 -0.82 7.31 -13.29
CA VAL A 77 0.12 7.57 -14.37
C VAL A 77 -0.62 7.88 -15.67
N GLN A 78 -0.19 8.92 -16.40
CA GLN A 78 -0.90 9.42 -17.58
C GLN A 78 -0.74 8.58 -18.87
N TRP A 79 -0.42 7.30 -18.80
CA TRP A 79 -0.19 6.46 -19.98
C TRP A 79 -1.47 6.15 -20.77
N TRP A 80 -2.65 6.15 -20.15
CA TRP A 80 -3.95 5.89 -20.79
C TRP A 80 -4.30 6.82 -21.94
N TRP A 81 -3.75 8.04 -21.91
CA TRP A 81 -4.07 9.07 -22.90
C TRP A 81 -3.13 9.05 -24.11
N ARG A 82 -1.98 8.39 -24.01
CA ARG A 82 -0.94 8.37 -25.05
C ARG A 82 -0.07 7.11 -24.96
N PRO A 83 -0.61 5.91 -25.24
CA PRO A 83 0.12 4.66 -25.02
C PRO A 83 1.35 4.44 -25.92
N PHE A 84 1.46 5.20 -27.01
CA PHE A 84 2.48 4.97 -28.04
C PHE A 84 3.54 6.08 -28.20
N LEU A 85 3.55 7.09 -27.36
CA LEU A 85 4.55 8.16 -27.44
C LEU A 85 5.68 7.92 -26.44
N PRO A 86 6.97 8.14 -26.82
CA PRO A 86 8.09 8.10 -25.89
C PRO A 86 7.98 9.29 -24.93
N PHE A 87 7.44 9.05 -23.75
CA PHE A 87 7.36 10.07 -22.72
C PHE A 87 8.63 10.12 -21.91
N SER A 88 9.11 11.33 -21.62
CA SER A 88 9.95 11.54 -20.47
C SER A 88 9.19 11.08 -19.21
N LYS A 89 9.89 10.49 -18.25
CA LYS A 89 9.29 10.12 -16.95
C LYS A 89 8.51 11.28 -16.33
N ASP A 90 8.96 12.52 -16.56
CA ASP A 90 8.32 13.73 -16.07
C ASP A 90 6.92 13.95 -16.64
N ALA A 91 6.70 13.65 -17.91
CA ALA A 91 5.39 13.77 -18.53
C ALA A 91 4.37 12.79 -17.96
N LEU A 92 4.81 11.56 -17.62
CA LEU A 92 3.93 10.51 -17.07
C LEU A 92 3.30 10.91 -15.73
N TYR A 93 4.05 11.59 -14.87
CA TYR A 93 3.60 11.94 -13.53
C TYR A 93 3.23 13.41 -13.37
N ARG A 94 3.20 14.21 -14.44
CA ARG A 94 2.98 15.67 -14.39
C ARG A 94 1.71 16.05 -13.63
N LYS A 95 0.60 15.34 -13.85
CA LYS A 95 -0.64 15.61 -13.11
C LYS A 95 -0.54 15.18 -11.66
N TYR A 96 -0.03 13.99 -11.38
CA TYR A 96 0.20 13.53 -10.01
C TYR A 96 1.04 14.55 -9.23
N ARG A 97 2.18 14.97 -9.78
CA ARG A 97 3.09 15.95 -9.15
C ARG A 97 2.44 17.31 -8.86
N ARG A 98 1.50 17.73 -9.69
CA ARG A 98 0.74 18.97 -9.46
C ARG A 98 -0.04 18.95 -8.15
N TYR A 99 -0.49 17.78 -7.71
CA TYR A 99 -1.34 17.62 -6.54
C TYR A 99 -0.59 17.09 -5.31
N PHE A 100 0.40 16.23 -5.51
CA PHE A 100 1.10 15.52 -4.43
C PHE A 100 2.60 15.85 -4.32
N GLY A 101 3.11 16.79 -5.14
CA GLY A 101 4.49 17.19 -5.11
C GLY A 101 5.40 16.38 -6.04
N HIS A 102 6.67 16.79 -6.09
CA HIS A 102 7.64 16.25 -7.06
C HIS A 102 8.19 14.88 -6.67
N ASP A 103 8.23 14.57 -5.38
CA ASP A 103 8.77 13.30 -4.89
C ASP A 103 7.74 12.17 -5.11
N LEU A 104 8.13 11.18 -5.92
CA LEU A 104 7.31 9.99 -6.20
C LEU A 104 7.60 8.84 -5.24
N THR A 105 8.63 9.00 -4.42
CA THR A 105 9.13 7.97 -3.51
C THR A 105 9.48 8.54 -2.13
N PRO A 106 8.52 9.22 -1.49
CA PRO A 106 8.75 9.87 -0.21
C PRO A 106 9.18 8.89 0.87
N THR A 107 9.83 9.44 1.89
CA THR A 107 10.15 8.74 3.14
C THR A 107 9.44 9.41 4.29
N LEU A 108 9.11 8.64 5.32
CA LEU A 108 8.50 9.15 6.54
C LEU A 108 9.11 8.42 7.73
N GLN A 109 9.30 9.11 8.82
CA GLN A 109 9.74 8.52 10.08
C GLN A 109 8.66 8.69 11.14
N VAL A 110 8.25 7.59 11.75
CA VAL A 110 7.46 7.56 12.96
C VAL A 110 8.43 7.55 14.13
N PRO A 111 8.48 8.62 14.95
CA PRO A 111 9.47 8.73 16.02
C PRO A 111 9.46 7.52 16.94
N GLY A 112 10.62 6.89 17.11
CA GLY A 112 10.78 5.71 17.97
C GLY A 112 10.09 4.43 17.50
N GLY A 113 9.30 4.45 16.42
CA GLY A 113 8.52 3.31 15.94
C GLY A 113 9.04 2.72 14.62
N ALA A 114 9.06 3.51 13.55
CA ALA A 114 9.38 3.01 12.23
C ALA A 114 10.07 4.03 11.33
N VAL A 115 10.90 3.55 10.41
CA VAL A 115 11.32 4.26 9.20
C VAL A 115 10.57 3.67 8.01
N ILE A 116 9.88 4.53 7.25
CA ILE A 116 9.05 4.16 6.12
C ILE A 116 9.70 4.69 4.85
N ALA A 117 10.09 3.79 3.96
CA ALA A 117 10.63 4.13 2.65
C ALA A 117 9.71 3.60 1.55
N SER A 118 9.42 4.40 0.56
CA SER A 118 8.62 3.95 -0.58
C SER A 118 9.49 3.65 -1.80
N ALA A 119 9.02 2.81 -2.71
CA ALA A 119 9.68 2.53 -3.98
C ALA A 119 8.68 2.57 -5.14
N LEU A 120 9.07 3.23 -6.22
CA LEU A 120 8.24 3.40 -7.39
C LEU A 120 8.13 2.09 -8.16
N THR A 121 6.90 1.62 -8.37
CA THR A 121 6.60 0.43 -9.17
C THR A 121 5.69 0.70 -10.36
N ALA A 122 4.99 1.85 -10.36
CA ALA A 122 4.08 2.27 -11.42
C ALA A 122 4.85 3.07 -12.49
N HIS A 123 5.20 2.47 -13.61
CA HIS A 123 6.01 3.09 -14.66
C HIS A 123 5.27 3.27 -15.99
N GLY A 124 3.97 2.96 -16.04
CA GLY A 124 3.25 2.85 -17.31
C GLY A 124 3.83 1.73 -18.18
N VAL A 125 3.88 1.93 -19.48
CA VAL A 125 4.53 0.99 -20.40
C VAL A 125 6.04 1.21 -20.35
N ALA A 126 6.76 0.31 -19.70
CA ALA A 126 8.22 0.37 -19.57
C ALA A 126 8.86 -1.00 -19.89
N TRP A 127 10.10 -0.99 -20.40
CA TRP A 127 10.84 -2.22 -20.70
C TRP A 127 10.90 -3.20 -19.52
N GLY A 128 10.95 -2.69 -18.30
CA GLY A 128 10.98 -3.49 -17.06
C GLY A 128 9.66 -4.18 -16.75
N SER A 129 8.52 -3.63 -17.21
CA SER A 129 7.16 -4.17 -17.00
C SER A 129 6.65 -4.99 -18.18
N LEU A 130 7.39 -5.09 -19.29
CA LEU A 130 7.00 -5.90 -20.44
C LEU A 130 6.90 -7.38 -20.06
N THR A 131 5.77 -7.97 -20.42
CA THR A 131 5.47 -9.39 -20.27
C THR A 131 5.01 -9.97 -21.61
N THR A 132 4.96 -11.29 -21.74
CA THR A 132 4.47 -11.97 -22.95
C THR A 132 2.96 -11.80 -23.16
N ARG A 133 2.23 -11.28 -22.17
CA ARG A 133 0.78 -11.07 -22.23
C ARG A 133 0.46 -9.59 -22.43
N VAL A 134 -0.12 -9.24 -23.57
CA VAL A 134 -0.50 -7.86 -23.92
C VAL A 134 -1.36 -7.19 -22.82
N ARG A 135 -2.26 -7.94 -22.18
CA ARG A 135 -3.11 -7.44 -21.10
C ARG A 135 -2.35 -7.03 -19.82
N ASP A 136 -1.14 -7.51 -19.64
CA ASP A 136 -0.32 -7.22 -18.46
C ASP A 136 0.58 -5.99 -18.69
N ILE A 137 0.69 -5.52 -19.94
CA ILE A 137 1.47 -4.32 -20.29
C ILE A 137 0.81 -3.11 -19.60
N ALA A 138 1.60 -2.32 -18.91
CA ALA A 138 1.19 -1.16 -18.10
C ALA A 138 0.33 -1.45 -16.85
N VAL A 139 -0.19 -2.66 -16.68
CA VAL A 139 -0.86 -3.07 -15.43
C VAL A 139 0.15 -3.63 -14.44
N LYS A 140 1.17 -4.37 -14.92
CA LYS A 140 2.23 -4.89 -14.04
C LYS A 140 3.27 -3.84 -13.72
N GLY A 141 3.58 -3.73 -12.44
CA GLY A 141 4.64 -2.87 -11.94
C GLY A 141 6.04 -3.45 -12.21
N HIS A 142 7.03 -2.60 -12.07
CA HIS A 142 8.44 -2.97 -12.11
C HIS A 142 9.19 -2.40 -10.91
N LEU A 143 9.81 -3.26 -10.12
CA LEU A 143 10.67 -2.85 -9.01
C LEU A 143 12.14 -2.90 -9.43
N SER A 144 12.73 -1.73 -9.69
CA SER A 144 14.09 -1.62 -10.22
C SER A 144 15.15 -1.88 -9.14
N LYS A 145 16.35 -2.29 -9.57
CA LYS A 145 17.51 -2.44 -8.66
C LYS A 145 17.87 -1.09 -8.00
N ARG A 146 17.81 0.01 -8.76
CA ARG A 146 18.14 1.36 -8.28
C ARG A 146 17.21 1.80 -7.14
N GLU A 147 15.90 1.55 -7.28
CA GLU A 147 14.93 1.86 -6.20
C GLU A 147 15.26 1.08 -4.94
N MET A 148 15.53 -0.23 -5.06
CA MET A 148 15.84 -1.03 -3.89
C MET A 148 17.17 -0.68 -3.24
N GLN A 149 18.19 -0.28 -4.03
CA GLN A 149 19.45 0.22 -3.46
C GLN A 149 19.26 1.53 -2.68
N ARG A 150 18.33 2.41 -3.14
CA ARG A 150 17.97 3.61 -2.40
C ARG A 150 17.28 3.25 -1.07
N VAL A 151 16.33 2.33 -1.10
CA VAL A 151 15.64 1.82 0.11
C VAL A 151 16.62 1.20 1.09
N GLN A 152 17.55 0.36 0.60
CA GLN A 152 18.59 -0.26 1.43
C GLN A 152 19.45 0.79 2.16
N ARG A 153 19.85 1.86 1.49
CA ARG A 153 20.61 2.95 2.12
C ARG A 153 19.80 3.63 3.22
N ILE A 154 18.53 3.99 2.95
CA ILE A 154 17.64 4.59 3.96
C ILE A 154 17.53 3.69 5.20
N PHE A 155 17.36 2.39 4.99
CA PHE A 155 17.24 1.43 6.09
C PHE A 155 18.57 1.20 6.83
N ALA A 156 19.71 1.29 6.15
CA ALA A 156 21.04 1.18 6.76
C ALA A 156 21.39 2.40 7.61
N GLU A 157 20.94 3.59 7.20
CA GLU A 157 21.17 4.86 7.92
C GLU A 157 20.21 5.05 9.10
N ALA A 158 19.11 4.31 9.14
CA ALA A 158 18.12 4.41 10.21
C ALA A 158 18.59 3.72 11.49
N ASP A 159 18.11 4.21 12.65
CA ASP A 159 18.32 3.54 13.94
C ASP A 159 17.88 2.07 13.86
N ALA A 160 18.76 1.19 14.32
CA ALA A 160 18.55 -0.26 14.27
C ALA A 160 17.31 -0.73 15.04
N ARG A 161 16.81 0.04 15.99
CA ARG A 161 15.61 -0.26 16.77
C ARG A 161 14.32 0.00 16.01
N LEU A 162 14.33 0.89 14.99
CA LEU A 162 13.16 1.21 14.22
C LEU A 162 12.72 0.04 13.34
N ALA A 163 11.41 -0.11 13.18
CA ALA A 163 10.85 -0.99 12.17
C ALA A 163 11.14 -0.42 10.78
N ARG A 164 11.52 -1.27 9.84
CA ARG A 164 11.81 -0.92 8.44
C ARG A 164 10.61 -1.28 7.58
N VAL A 165 9.88 -0.26 7.14
CA VAL A 165 8.65 -0.42 6.35
C VAL A 165 8.89 0.01 4.92
N LEU A 166 8.68 -0.91 3.97
CA LEU A 166 8.72 -0.62 2.54
C LEU A 166 7.30 -0.42 2.01
N VAL A 167 7.05 0.68 1.32
CA VAL A 167 5.77 0.94 0.66
C VAL A 167 5.93 0.84 -0.86
N VAL A 168 5.12 0.01 -1.50
CA VAL A 168 5.04 -0.14 -2.96
C VAL A 168 3.57 -0.24 -3.37
N HIS A 169 3.21 0.20 -4.59
CA HIS A 169 1.82 0.07 -5.01
C HIS A 169 1.45 -1.38 -5.36
N HIS A 170 2.20 -2.01 -6.26
CA HIS A 170 1.83 -3.34 -6.79
C HIS A 170 2.02 -4.45 -5.77
N ASN A 171 1.05 -5.36 -5.67
CA ASN A 171 1.11 -6.52 -4.77
C ASN A 171 2.36 -7.39 -5.04
N VAL A 172 3.05 -7.73 -3.96
CA VAL A 172 4.30 -8.51 -3.98
C VAL A 172 4.08 -10.00 -3.75
N LEU A 173 2.92 -10.36 -3.24
CA LEU A 173 2.44 -11.73 -3.13
C LEU A 173 1.36 -11.99 -4.16
N ARG A 174 1.06 -13.25 -4.42
CA ARG A 174 -0.05 -13.64 -5.28
C ARG A 174 -1.36 -13.36 -4.56
N GLY A 175 -2.28 -12.66 -5.21
CA GLY A 175 -3.61 -12.43 -4.64
C GLY A 175 -4.41 -13.74 -4.55
N ASP A 176 -5.08 -13.97 -3.42
CA ASP A 176 -5.81 -15.22 -3.17
C ASP A 176 -6.93 -15.47 -4.18
N ILE A 177 -7.69 -14.42 -4.54
CA ILE A 177 -8.80 -14.52 -5.49
C ILE A 177 -8.30 -14.31 -6.91
N SER A 178 -7.51 -13.27 -7.15
CA SER A 178 -7.05 -12.91 -8.49
C SER A 178 -6.05 -13.93 -9.06
N GLN A 179 -5.34 -14.63 -8.19
CA GLN A 179 -4.22 -15.52 -8.52
C GLN A 179 -3.13 -14.81 -9.34
N ARG A 180 -3.05 -13.47 -9.23
CA ARG A 180 -2.13 -12.63 -10.02
C ARG A 180 -1.01 -12.07 -9.16
N MET A 181 0.15 -11.93 -9.79
CA MET A 181 1.29 -11.17 -9.27
C MET A 181 1.24 -9.76 -9.86
N GLY A 182 1.31 -8.74 -9.02
CA GLY A 182 1.31 -7.34 -9.48
C GLY A 182 2.61 -6.92 -10.16
N LEU A 183 3.74 -7.55 -9.82
CA LEU A 183 5.05 -7.20 -10.33
C LEU A 183 5.48 -8.09 -11.50
N ALA A 184 6.00 -7.48 -12.57
CA ALA A 184 6.77 -8.18 -13.59
C ALA A 184 8.08 -8.71 -12.97
N ARG A 185 8.55 -9.88 -13.43
CA ARG A 185 9.76 -10.54 -12.87
C ARG A 185 9.70 -10.68 -11.34
N TRP A 186 8.54 -10.99 -10.81
CA TRP A 186 8.19 -11.01 -9.40
C TRP A 186 9.19 -11.78 -8.51
N ARG A 187 9.76 -12.91 -8.97
CA ARG A 187 10.77 -13.64 -8.19
C ARG A 187 12.03 -12.82 -7.90
N ARG A 188 12.45 -11.96 -8.87
CA ARG A 188 13.58 -11.05 -8.67
C ARG A 188 13.20 -9.88 -7.75
N ALA A 189 11.98 -9.37 -7.89
CA ALA A 189 11.46 -8.32 -7.03
C ALA A 189 11.38 -8.79 -5.57
N GLN A 190 10.81 -9.97 -5.34
CA GLN A 190 10.72 -10.58 -4.00
C GLN A 190 12.09 -10.77 -3.36
N ARG A 191 13.08 -11.30 -4.09
CA ARG A 191 14.45 -11.41 -3.58
C ARG A 191 15.02 -10.06 -3.16
N ARG A 192 14.89 -9.03 -4.01
CA ARG A 192 15.35 -7.68 -3.68
C ARG A 192 14.66 -7.11 -2.44
N ILE A 193 13.39 -7.40 -2.24
CA ILE A 193 12.64 -7.00 -1.05
C ILE A 193 13.20 -7.70 0.19
N ILE A 194 13.39 -9.02 0.13
CA ILE A 194 13.98 -9.79 1.24
C ILE A 194 15.39 -9.25 1.57
N ASP A 195 16.21 -8.99 0.55
CA ASP A 195 17.58 -8.50 0.70
C ASP A 195 17.64 -7.02 1.16
N SER A 196 16.53 -6.30 1.15
CA SER A 196 16.49 -4.89 1.56
C SER A 196 16.56 -4.68 3.07
N GLY A 197 16.31 -5.71 3.83
CA GLY A 197 16.20 -5.62 5.29
C GLY A 197 14.89 -5.00 5.77
N ALA A 198 13.84 -4.96 4.93
CA ALA A 198 12.51 -4.58 5.36
C ALA A 198 11.93 -5.59 6.37
N ASP A 199 11.29 -5.10 7.42
CA ASP A 199 10.49 -5.92 8.34
C ASP A 199 9.07 -6.11 7.77
N VAL A 200 8.53 -5.05 7.17
CA VAL A 200 7.16 -5.01 6.64
C VAL A 200 7.13 -4.41 5.23
N VAL A 201 6.27 -4.96 4.38
CA VAL A 201 5.89 -4.36 3.08
C VAL A 201 4.42 -4.02 3.11
N LEU A 202 4.09 -2.79 2.75
CA LEU A 202 2.72 -2.33 2.52
C LEU A 202 2.51 -2.20 1.01
N CYS A 203 1.54 -2.93 0.47
CA CYS A 203 1.21 -2.90 -0.96
C CYS A 203 -0.31 -2.92 -1.19
N ALA A 204 -0.74 -2.72 -2.44
CA ALA A 204 -2.14 -2.61 -2.84
C ALA A 204 -2.38 -3.29 -4.21
N HIS A 205 -3.12 -2.65 -5.13
CA HIS A 205 -3.28 -3.04 -6.55
C HIS A 205 -4.21 -4.23 -6.82
N ASP A 206 -4.28 -5.20 -5.92
CA ASP A 206 -5.12 -6.39 -6.15
C ASP A 206 -6.58 -6.18 -5.75
N HIS A 207 -6.91 -5.02 -5.15
CA HIS A 207 -8.24 -4.65 -4.64
C HIS A 207 -8.81 -5.67 -3.63
N GLN A 208 -7.92 -6.36 -2.94
CA GLN A 208 -8.24 -7.43 -2.01
C GLN A 208 -7.30 -7.31 -0.82
N GLU A 209 -7.86 -7.24 0.39
CA GLU A 209 -7.09 -7.23 1.62
C GLU A 209 -6.42 -8.59 1.85
N GLY A 210 -5.24 -8.55 2.45
CA GLY A 210 -4.50 -9.75 2.82
C GLY A 210 -3.25 -9.45 3.63
N ALA A 211 -2.78 -10.48 4.35
CA ALA A 211 -1.46 -10.43 4.98
C ALA A 211 -0.83 -11.82 5.01
N ASP A 212 0.47 -11.89 4.75
CA ASP A 212 1.26 -13.12 4.79
C ASP A 212 2.74 -12.78 4.92
N VAL A 213 3.60 -13.77 4.97
CA VAL A 213 5.05 -13.61 5.12
C VAL A 213 5.79 -13.95 3.83
N LEU A 214 6.55 -13.01 3.32
CA LEU A 214 7.43 -13.20 2.16
C LEU A 214 8.76 -13.80 2.59
N GLY A 215 9.07 -15.00 2.05
CA GLY A 215 10.34 -15.68 2.30
C GLY A 215 10.62 -16.01 3.76
N GLY A 216 9.59 -16.14 4.58
CA GLY A 216 9.71 -16.44 6.01
C GLY A 216 10.26 -15.28 6.85
N LYS A 217 10.41 -14.07 6.29
CA LYS A 217 11.13 -12.96 6.95
C LYS A 217 10.39 -11.63 6.96
N VAL A 218 9.70 -11.30 5.86
CA VAL A 218 9.12 -9.98 5.65
C VAL A 218 7.61 -10.09 5.69
N VAL A 219 6.97 -9.40 6.62
CA VAL A 219 5.49 -9.36 6.69
C VAL A 219 4.97 -8.49 5.56
N VAL A 220 3.99 -8.98 4.83
CA VAL A 220 3.34 -8.24 3.73
C VAL A 220 1.91 -7.96 4.12
N SER A 221 1.52 -6.69 4.10
CA SER A 221 0.13 -6.25 4.18
C SER A 221 -0.29 -5.75 2.79
N THR A 222 -1.32 -6.36 2.22
CA THR A 222 -1.96 -5.90 0.98
C THR A 222 -3.25 -5.18 1.34
N ALA A 223 -3.38 -3.90 1.01
CA ALA A 223 -4.61 -3.15 1.23
C ALA A 223 -5.71 -3.64 0.27
N GLY A 224 -6.95 -3.58 0.74
CA GLY A 224 -8.12 -3.70 -0.12
C GLY A 224 -8.38 -2.42 -0.91
N THR A 225 -9.65 -2.19 -1.26
CA THR A 225 -10.08 -0.99 -1.99
C THR A 225 -11.28 -0.35 -1.29
N LEU A 226 -11.43 0.96 -1.42
CA LEU A 226 -12.63 1.71 -1.02
C LEU A 226 -13.46 2.10 -2.26
N SER A 227 -13.48 1.24 -3.24
CA SER A 227 -14.24 1.42 -4.49
C SER A 227 -15.18 0.26 -4.76
N THR A 228 -16.04 0.40 -5.73
CA THR A 228 -16.94 -0.69 -6.20
C THR A 228 -16.21 -1.82 -6.91
N ARG A 229 -14.87 -1.82 -6.90
CA ARG A 229 -14.01 -2.79 -7.60
C ARG A 229 -13.45 -3.89 -6.70
N SER A 230 -14.03 -4.09 -5.52
CA SER A 230 -13.64 -5.24 -4.66
C SER A 230 -13.79 -6.57 -5.42
N ARG A 231 -12.97 -7.55 -5.08
CA ARG A 231 -12.91 -8.82 -5.80
C ARG A 231 -13.64 -9.94 -5.07
N GLY A 232 -14.20 -10.87 -5.87
CA GLY A 232 -14.77 -12.15 -5.38
C GLY A 232 -15.93 -11.97 -4.40
N GLY A 233 -16.69 -10.89 -4.51
CA GLY A 233 -17.80 -10.61 -3.61
C GLY A 233 -17.36 -10.22 -2.18
N ARG A 234 -16.07 -10.06 -1.93
CA ARG A 234 -15.59 -9.58 -0.62
C ARG A 234 -15.96 -8.10 -0.43
N PRO A 235 -16.26 -7.68 0.80
CA PRO A 235 -16.49 -6.27 1.09
C PRO A 235 -15.24 -5.43 0.83
N SER A 236 -15.41 -4.16 0.58
CA SER A 236 -14.31 -3.20 0.58
C SER A 236 -13.61 -3.18 1.93
N ALA A 237 -12.30 -2.97 1.93
CA ALA A 237 -11.51 -3.05 3.15
C ALA A 237 -10.28 -2.14 3.11
N PHE A 238 -9.80 -1.80 4.30
CA PHE A 238 -8.48 -1.25 4.54
C PHE A 238 -7.80 -1.95 5.72
N ASN A 239 -6.51 -1.75 5.89
CA ASN A 239 -5.75 -2.40 6.94
C ASN A 239 -5.26 -1.39 7.98
N PHE A 240 -5.20 -1.82 9.24
CA PHE A 240 -4.51 -1.13 10.32
C PHE A 240 -3.34 -2.02 10.77
N VAL A 241 -2.12 -1.52 10.65
CA VAL A 241 -0.91 -2.30 10.88
C VAL A 241 -0.21 -1.78 12.13
N THR A 242 -0.15 -2.62 13.15
CA THR A 242 0.59 -2.34 14.40
C THR A 242 1.90 -3.11 14.39
N ILE A 243 3.01 -2.41 14.55
CA ILE A 243 4.36 -2.98 14.53
C ILE A 243 4.98 -2.73 15.90
N ASP A 244 5.19 -3.77 16.67
CA ASP A 244 5.94 -3.72 17.92
C ASP A 244 7.35 -4.34 17.77
N PRO A 245 8.19 -4.37 18.80
CA PRO A 245 9.53 -4.94 18.71
C PRO A 245 9.59 -6.41 18.30
N THR A 246 8.55 -7.17 18.55
CA THR A 246 8.51 -8.64 18.42
C THR A 246 7.50 -9.14 17.37
N ALA A 247 6.48 -8.35 17.08
CA ALA A 247 5.38 -8.76 16.23
C ALA A 247 4.88 -7.66 15.28
N VAL A 248 4.20 -8.10 14.24
CA VAL A 248 3.41 -7.25 13.33
C VAL A 248 1.99 -7.77 13.33
N HIS A 249 1.05 -6.91 13.69
CA HIS A 249 -0.37 -7.22 13.67
C HIS A 249 -1.04 -6.48 12.51
N VAL A 250 -1.76 -7.20 11.68
CA VAL A 250 -2.53 -6.64 10.57
C VAL A 250 -4.01 -6.87 10.86
N THR A 251 -4.71 -5.79 11.20
CA THR A 251 -6.17 -5.79 11.44
C THR A 251 -6.87 -5.34 10.18
N PHE A 252 -7.83 -6.11 9.69
CA PHE A 252 -8.66 -5.79 8.54
C PHE A 252 -9.90 -5.03 8.99
N PHE A 253 -10.15 -3.87 8.40
CA PHE A 253 -11.40 -3.13 8.56
C PHE A 253 -12.25 -3.33 7.31
N ARG A 254 -13.38 -4.02 7.45
CA ARG A 254 -14.28 -4.36 6.34
C ARG A 254 -15.54 -3.53 6.36
N TRP A 255 -16.04 -3.22 5.18
CA TRP A 255 -17.27 -2.46 5.00
C TRP A 255 -18.50 -3.29 5.35
N GLU A 256 -19.31 -2.82 6.29
CA GLU A 256 -20.63 -3.34 6.61
C GLU A 256 -21.69 -2.50 5.86
N ALA A 257 -22.10 -2.96 4.68
CA ALA A 257 -22.96 -2.17 3.79
C ALA A 257 -24.31 -1.81 4.42
N GLU A 258 -24.92 -2.72 5.19
CA GLU A 258 -26.19 -2.52 5.87
C GLU A 258 -26.09 -1.44 6.98
N ARG A 259 -24.92 -1.30 7.57
CA ARG A 259 -24.66 -0.35 8.66
C ARG A 259 -23.96 0.91 8.21
N GLY A 260 -23.51 0.97 6.97
CA GLY A 260 -22.81 2.10 6.40
C GLY A 260 -21.53 2.50 7.14
N ARG A 261 -20.77 1.51 7.62
CA ARG A 261 -19.54 1.75 8.40
C ARG A 261 -18.48 0.68 8.14
N PHE A 262 -17.23 1.02 8.45
CA PHE A 262 -16.17 0.03 8.57
C PHE A 262 -16.14 -0.57 9.98
N ARG A 263 -15.83 -1.86 10.05
CA ARG A 263 -15.64 -2.58 11.32
C ARG A 263 -14.35 -3.40 11.26
N ALA A 264 -13.59 -3.37 12.37
CA ALA A 264 -12.50 -4.32 12.59
C ALA A 264 -13.06 -5.76 12.56
N SER A 265 -12.46 -6.60 11.74
CA SER A 265 -12.87 -8.01 11.60
C SER A 265 -11.80 -8.94 12.15
N ASP A 266 -10.84 -9.33 11.32
CA ASP A 266 -9.79 -10.27 11.70
C ASP A 266 -8.48 -9.52 11.96
N THR A 267 -7.68 -10.01 12.91
CA THR A 267 -6.30 -9.59 13.11
C THR A 267 -5.39 -10.79 12.91
N LEU A 268 -4.42 -10.66 12.01
CA LEU A 268 -3.35 -11.63 11.82
C LEU A 268 -2.10 -11.13 12.52
N ALA A 269 -1.45 -12.00 13.29
CA ALA A 269 -0.22 -11.70 13.99
C ALA A 269 0.94 -12.49 13.37
N PHE A 270 2.06 -11.80 13.15
CA PHE A 270 3.28 -12.37 12.58
C PHE A 270 4.47 -12.00 13.45
N ALA A 271 5.39 -12.94 13.67
CA ALA A 271 6.65 -12.60 14.35
C ALA A 271 7.46 -11.61 13.50
N ARG A 272 7.99 -10.58 14.13
CA ARG A 272 8.94 -9.67 13.50
C ARG A 272 10.33 -10.29 13.59
N GLY A 273 10.73 -10.99 12.51
CA GLY A 273 11.97 -11.74 12.51
C GLY A 273 13.19 -10.91 12.18
N ARG A 274 14.06 -10.63 13.16
CA ARG A 274 15.48 -10.37 12.88
C ARG A 274 16.39 -11.57 13.16
N GLU A 275 15.93 -12.56 13.90
CA GLU A 275 16.60 -13.86 14.10
C GLU A 275 15.63 -14.85 14.77
N THR A 276 15.17 -15.86 14.04
CA THR A 276 15.02 -17.25 14.48
C THR A 276 14.39 -18.07 13.36
N GLY A 277 15.03 -19.17 13.01
CA GLY A 277 14.61 -20.09 11.93
C GLY A 277 13.39 -20.96 12.27
N GLN A 278 12.37 -20.40 12.89
CA GLN A 278 11.11 -21.10 13.10
C GLN A 278 9.95 -20.28 12.54
N ARG A 279 9.18 -20.92 11.69
CA ARG A 279 7.95 -20.41 11.07
C ARG A 279 6.86 -20.34 12.12
N PRO A 280 6.38 -19.17 12.57
CA PRO A 280 5.16 -19.15 13.35
C PRO A 280 3.97 -19.37 12.43
N ALA A 281 3.07 -20.26 12.81
CA ALA A 281 1.76 -20.37 12.20
C ALA A 281 1.00 -19.03 12.44
N ALA A 282 0.36 -18.50 11.42
CA ALA A 282 -0.52 -17.35 11.58
C ALA A 282 -1.66 -17.74 12.55
N ALA A 283 -1.65 -17.17 13.74
CA ALA A 283 -2.71 -17.34 14.69
C ALA A 283 -3.77 -16.24 14.47
N ALA A 284 -4.99 -16.63 14.13
CA ALA A 284 -6.11 -15.70 14.16
C ALA A 284 -6.43 -15.39 15.63
N VAL A 285 -6.23 -14.13 16.03
CA VAL A 285 -6.61 -13.66 17.36
C VAL A 285 -8.04 -13.12 17.27
N PRO A 286 -9.00 -13.70 17.99
CA PRO A 286 -10.34 -13.13 18.02
C PRO A 286 -10.31 -11.72 18.63
N VAL A 287 -10.91 -10.76 17.94
CA VAL A 287 -11.05 -9.38 18.44
C VAL A 287 -11.94 -9.42 19.67
N ALA A 288 -11.41 -9.08 20.83
CA ALA A 288 -12.21 -8.88 22.04
C ALA A 288 -13.29 -7.82 21.73
N GLN A 289 -14.56 -8.20 21.93
CA GLN A 289 -15.67 -7.27 21.81
C GLN A 289 -15.50 -6.21 22.89
N ALA A 290 -15.24 -4.96 22.51
CA ALA A 290 -15.38 -3.84 23.39
C ALA A 290 -16.87 -3.74 23.74
N GLN A 291 -17.22 -4.13 24.97
CA GLN A 291 -18.52 -3.87 25.56
C GLN A 291 -18.56 -2.38 25.89
N GLY A 292 -19.55 -1.68 25.34
CA GLY A 292 -19.86 -0.29 25.59
C GLY A 292 -20.96 0.14 24.65
#